data_90807fabd22866bdac2ccdc26934ec59
#
_entry.id   90807fabd22866bdac2ccdc26934ec59
#
_cell.length_a   1.000
_cell.length_b   1.000
_cell.length_c   1.000
_cell.angle_alpha   90.00
_cell.angle_beta   90.00
_cell.angle_gamma   90.00
#
_symmetry.space_group_name_H-M   'P 1'
#
loop_
_entity.id
_entity.type
_entity.pdbx_description
1 polymer ?
#
loop_
_entity_poly.entity_id
_entity_poly.type
_entity_poly.pdbx_seq_one_letter_code
_entity_poly.pdbx_strand_id
1 'polypeptide(L)'
;MTITLHPGSVSLKDLEIIYWTGAPARLDPAFDAGIAKAAARIAEIAAGNAPVYGINTGFGKLASIKIDSADVTTLQRNLILSHCCGVGAPLPENIVRLIMALKLVSLGRGASGVRLELVRLIEGMLEKGVIPLIPEKGSVGASGDLAPLAHMAAVMMGEAEAFFAGERLSGAQALERAGLRPVVLAAKEGLALINGTQTSTALALAGLFRAHRAAQAALITGAMSTDAAMGSSAPFHPDIHTLRGHKGQIDTAAALRALLENSIIRQSHIEGDERVQDPYCIRCQPQVDGACLDLLRSVARTLEIEANAVTDNPLVLSDNSVVSGGNFHAEPVAFAADQIALAVCEIGAISQRRIALLVDPTLSYGLPAFLAKKPGLNSGLMIAEVTSAALMSENKQMSHPASVDSTPTSANQEDHVSMACHGARRLLAMTENLFGIIGIEALTAAQGVELRAPLSTSPELAKAIAAIRSKAPSLDADRYMANDLAAAAELVATGALNASVSSGILPVLEG
;
A
#
# COMPACT_ATOMS: atom_id res chain seq x y z
N MET A 1 6.22 20.90 -1.14
CA MET A 1 6.49 20.85 0.34
C MET A 1 7.43 19.66 0.57
N THR A 2 8.53 19.85 1.29
CA THR A 2 9.45 18.75 1.64
C THR A 2 9.06 18.19 2.99
N ILE A 3 8.98 16.87 3.14
CA ILE A 3 8.68 16.18 4.40
C ILE A 3 9.99 16.06 5.20
N THR A 4 10.00 16.52 6.45
CA THR A 4 11.11 16.30 7.38
C THR A 4 10.86 15.02 8.15
N LEU A 5 11.74 14.03 7.95
CA LEU A 5 11.67 12.73 8.60
C LEU A 5 12.39 12.77 9.95
N HIS A 6 11.73 12.32 11.00
CA HIS A 6 12.28 12.16 12.35
C HIS A 6 12.50 10.68 12.65
N PRO A 7 13.71 10.12 12.42
CA PRO A 7 13.98 8.70 12.57
C PRO A 7 13.54 8.12 13.92
N GLY A 8 12.69 7.10 13.88
CA GLY A 8 12.09 6.48 15.06
C GLY A 8 10.70 7.02 15.45
N SER A 9 10.20 8.07 14.76
CA SER A 9 8.88 8.66 15.00
C SER A 9 8.22 9.21 13.73
N VAL A 10 8.58 8.68 12.56
CA VAL A 10 7.91 9.01 11.29
C VAL A 10 6.50 8.43 11.33
N SER A 11 5.50 9.28 11.05
CA SER A 11 4.10 8.86 11.06
C SER A 11 3.68 8.20 9.75
N LEU A 12 2.64 7.35 9.79
CA LEU A 12 2.02 6.83 8.57
C LEU A 12 1.53 7.94 7.65
N LYS A 13 1.05 9.03 8.21
CA LYS A 13 0.59 10.20 7.44
C LYS A 13 1.71 10.83 6.60
N ASP A 14 2.92 10.95 7.14
CA ASP A 14 4.07 11.46 6.39
C ASP A 14 4.41 10.54 5.22
N LEU A 15 4.40 9.22 5.44
CA LEU A 15 4.65 8.22 4.42
C LEU A 15 3.53 8.18 3.36
N GLU A 16 2.28 8.36 3.77
CA GLU A 16 1.15 8.46 2.87
C GLU A 16 1.24 9.70 1.96
N ILE A 17 1.65 10.85 2.49
CA ILE A 17 1.90 12.07 1.69
C ILE A 17 3.01 11.81 0.65
N ILE A 18 4.12 11.19 1.05
CA ILE A 18 5.21 10.85 0.12
C ILE A 18 4.67 9.93 -0.99
N TYR A 19 3.88 8.91 -0.63
CA TYR A 19 3.34 7.95 -1.60
C TYR A 19 2.38 8.60 -2.60
N TRP A 20 1.40 9.38 -2.13
CA TRP A 20 0.36 9.93 -3.00
C TRP A 20 0.80 11.16 -3.81
N THR A 21 1.72 11.96 -3.28
CA THR A 21 2.08 13.25 -3.89
C THR A 21 3.48 13.28 -4.50
N GLY A 22 4.30 12.27 -4.23
CA GLY A 22 5.72 12.27 -4.62
C GLY A 22 6.55 13.32 -3.88
N ALA A 23 6.08 13.81 -2.72
CA ALA A 23 6.77 14.85 -1.96
C ALA A 23 8.21 14.44 -1.64
N PRO A 24 9.20 15.33 -1.82
CA PRO A 24 10.57 15.09 -1.38
C PRO A 24 10.64 14.90 0.13
N ALA A 25 11.61 14.09 0.56
CA ALA A 25 11.85 13.83 1.99
C ALA A 25 13.32 14.06 2.34
N ARG A 26 13.56 14.52 3.56
CA ARG A 26 14.90 14.70 4.14
C ARG A 26 14.88 14.36 5.63
N LEU A 27 16.03 13.96 6.17
CA LEU A 27 16.16 13.78 7.62
C LEU A 27 16.18 15.12 8.38
N ASP A 28 15.71 15.09 9.60
CA ASP A 28 15.99 16.16 10.55
C ASP A 28 17.50 16.23 10.83
N PRO A 29 18.16 17.38 10.62
CA PRO A 29 19.59 17.55 10.89
C PRO A 29 20.02 17.23 12.32
N ALA A 30 19.11 17.21 13.28
CA ALA A 30 19.38 16.81 14.66
C ALA A 30 19.96 15.40 14.79
N PHE A 31 19.72 14.53 13.78
CA PHE A 31 20.25 13.15 13.75
C PHE A 31 21.66 13.01 13.16
N ASP A 32 22.20 14.07 12.54
CA ASP A 32 23.50 14.04 11.86
C ASP A 32 24.65 13.62 12.77
N ALA A 33 24.68 14.11 13.99
CA ALA A 33 25.73 13.78 14.95
C ALA A 33 25.76 12.29 15.31
N GLY A 34 24.60 11.64 15.42
CA GLY A 34 24.49 10.19 15.68
C GLY A 34 24.99 9.37 14.50
N ILE A 35 24.62 9.76 13.27
CA ILE A 35 25.08 9.12 12.04
C ILE A 35 26.61 9.23 11.92
N ALA A 36 27.15 10.43 12.10
CA ALA A 36 28.59 10.67 12.01
C ALA A 36 29.40 9.88 13.08
N LYS A 37 28.85 9.78 14.30
CA LYS A 37 29.46 8.97 15.38
C LYS A 37 29.57 7.50 15.00
N ALA A 38 28.47 6.92 14.47
CA ALA A 38 28.48 5.52 14.05
C ALA A 38 29.42 5.29 12.86
N ALA A 39 29.47 6.20 11.90
CA ALA A 39 30.40 6.14 10.76
C ALA A 39 31.87 6.17 11.23
N ALA A 40 32.23 7.03 12.17
CA ALA A 40 33.58 7.10 12.76
C ALA A 40 33.94 5.77 13.43
N ARG A 41 33.00 5.13 14.13
CA ARG A 41 33.23 3.81 14.75
C ARG A 41 33.52 2.72 13.72
N ILE A 42 32.78 2.68 12.61
CA ILE A 42 33.06 1.73 11.53
C ILE A 42 34.41 2.00 10.87
N ALA A 43 34.77 3.26 10.64
CA ALA A 43 36.08 3.61 10.08
C ALA A 43 37.23 3.17 10.98
N GLU A 44 37.11 3.32 12.29
CA GLU A 44 38.08 2.85 13.29
C GLU A 44 38.26 1.33 13.21
N ILE A 45 37.15 0.56 13.15
CA ILE A 45 37.18 -0.90 13.06
C ILE A 45 37.80 -1.33 11.71
N ALA A 46 37.44 -0.67 10.61
CA ALA A 46 37.97 -0.99 9.29
C ALA A 46 39.50 -0.80 9.18
N ALA A 47 40.04 0.17 9.92
CA ALA A 47 41.48 0.39 10.03
C ALA A 47 42.18 -0.66 10.91
N GLY A 48 41.44 -1.44 11.70
CA GLY A 48 41.97 -2.48 12.58
C GLY A 48 42.23 -3.81 11.87
N ASN A 49 42.88 -4.72 12.60
CA ASN A 49 43.23 -6.04 12.07
C ASN A 49 42.23 -7.16 12.38
N ALA A 50 41.33 -6.98 13.32
CA ALA A 50 40.32 -7.98 13.67
C ALA A 50 39.27 -8.14 12.55
N PRO A 51 38.89 -9.37 12.16
CA PRO A 51 37.84 -9.59 11.20
C PRO A 51 36.49 -9.23 11.83
N VAL A 52 35.73 -8.35 11.18
CA VAL A 52 34.38 -7.97 11.59
C VAL A 52 33.47 -8.10 10.38
N TYR A 53 32.39 -8.88 10.55
CA TYR A 53 31.42 -9.14 9.50
C TYR A 53 30.92 -7.87 8.83
N GLY A 54 30.90 -7.88 7.49
CA GLY A 54 30.36 -6.79 6.69
C GLY A 54 31.23 -5.53 6.63
N ILE A 55 32.34 -5.47 7.36
CA ILE A 55 33.29 -4.35 7.38
C ILE A 55 34.54 -4.70 6.58
N ASN A 56 35.25 -5.74 6.98
CA ASN A 56 36.51 -6.22 6.36
C ASN A 56 36.53 -7.73 6.13
N THR A 57 35.37 -8.34 5.93
CA THR A 57 35.21 -9.76 5.55
C THR A 57 34.32 -9.87 4.33
N GLY A 58 34.29 -11.06 3.70
CA GLY A 58 33.28 -11.44 2.74
C GLY A 58 31.89 -11.51 3.38
N PHE A 59 30.85 -11.82 2.59
CA PHE A 59 29.45 -11.80 3.00
C PHE A 59 28.82 -13.21 2.95
N GLY A 60 27.76 -13.43 3.72
CA GLY A 60 27.03 -14.69 3.77
C GLY A 60 27.96 -15.88 4.08
N LYS A 61 27.98 -16.88 3.23
CA LYS A 61 28.88 -18.05 3.34
C LYS A 61 30.38 -17.70 3.26
N LEU A 62 30.74 -16.54 2.75
CA LEU A 62 32.11 -16.05 2.62
C LEU A 62 32.54 -15.19 3.82
N ALA A 63 31.78 -15.11 4.88
CA ALA A 63 32.02 -14.27 6.07
C ALA A 63 33.33 -14.58 6.80
N SER A 64 33.88 -15.81 6.66
CA SER A 64 35.16 -16.22 7.23
C SER A 64 36.41 -15.73 6.48
N ILE A 65 36.22 -15.17 5.26
CA ILE A 65 37.32 -14.70 4.43
C ILE A 65 37.58 -13.24 4.77
N LYS A 66 38.79 -12.97 5.33
CA LYS A 66 39.26 -11.60 5.60
C LYS A 66 39.66 -10.92 4.27
N ILE A 67 39.32 -9.64 4.12
CA ILE A 67 39.65 -8.81 2.97
C ILE A 67 40.68 -7.77 3.38
N ASP A 68 41.69 -7.58 2.57
CA ASP A 68 42.72 -6.56 2.80
C ASP A 68 42.12 -5.15 2.67
N SER A 69 42.67 -4.22 3.47
CA SER A 69 42.16 -2.84 3.51
C SER A 69 42.17 -2.13 2.13
N ALA A 70 43.16 -2.49 1.27
CA ALA A 70 43.25 -1.95 -0.09
C ALA A 70 42.08 -2.40 -0.99
N ASP A 71 41.47 -3.54 -0.71
CA ASP A 71 40.40 -4.13 -1.52
C ASP A 71 38.98 -3.83 -1.00
N VAL A 72 38.84 -3.18 0.16
CA VAL A 72 37.53 -2.93 0.80
C VAL A 72 36.61 -2.14 -0.13
N THR A 73 37.09 -1.09 -0.81
CA THR A 73 36.29 -0.30 -1.76
C THR A 73 35.81 -1.15 -2.95
N THR A 74 36.70 -1.99 -3.47
CA THR A 74 36.36 -2.94 -4.55
C THR A 74 35.33 -3.96 -4.07
N LEU A 75 35.48 -4.48 -2.84
CA LEU A 75 34.50 -5.37 -2.22
C LEU A 75 33.10 -4.74 -2.15
N GLN A 76 32.99 -3.50 -1.65
CA GLN A 76 31.71 -2.82 -1.53
C GLN A 76 31.05 -2.59 -2.91
N ARG A 77 31.84 -2.16 -3.91
CA ARG A 77 31.36 -2.01 -5.29
C ARG A 77 30.89 -3.36 -5.88
N ASN A 78 31.66 -4.39 -5.75
CA ASN A 78 31.34 -5.72 -6.29
C ASN A 78 30.11 -6.32 -5.61
N LEU A 79 29.93 -6.07 -4.31
CA LEU A 79 28.71 -6.46 -3.59
C LEU A 79 27.47 -5.88 -4.27
N ILE A 80 27.46 -4.58 -4.52
CA ILE A 80 26.31 -3.93 -5.17
C ILE A 80 26.07 -4.51 -6.56
N LEU A 81 27.09 -4.57 -7.39
CA LEU A 81 26.96 -5.03 -8.79
C LEU A 81 26.49 -6.48 -8.89
N SER A 82 27.03 -7.36 -8.04
CA SER A 82 26.65 -8.78 -8.03
C SER A 82 25.22 -9.03 -7.52
N HIS A 83 24.65 -8.07 -6.77
CA HIS A 83 23.28 -8.14 -6.24
C HIS A 83 22.25 -7.44 -7.13
N CYS A 84 22.66 -6.73 -8.18
CA CYS A 84 21.75 -6.13 -9.18
C CYS A 84 21.17 -7.22 -10.10
N CYS A 85 20.42 -8.17 -9.53
CA CYS A 85 19.87 -9.34 -10.22
C CYS A 85 18.34 -9.33 -10.30
N GLY A 86 17.69 -8.19 -10.02
CA GLY A 86 16.25 -8.04 -10.13
C GLY A 86 15.75 -8.17 -11.56
N VAL A 87 14.54 -8.69 -11.75
CA VAL A 87 13.89 -8.88 -13.05
C VAL A 87 12.44 -8.39 -13.04
N GLY A 88 11.84 -8.27 -14.20
CA GLY A 88 10.45 -7.82 -14.37
C GLY A 88 10.35 -6.32 -14.70
N ALA A 89 9.15 -5.79 -14.61
CA ALA A 89 8.88 -4.38 -14.87
C ALA A 89 9.50 -3.47 -13.78
N PRO A 90 9.83 -2.23 -14.08
CA PRO A 90 10.20 -1.25 -13.06
C PRO A 90 9.08 -1.04 -12.05
N LEU A 91 9.43 -0.93 -10.77
CA LEU A 91 8.49 -0.49 -9.73
C LEU A 91 8.00 0.94 -10.02
N PRO A 92 6.74 1.26 -9.71
CA PRO A 92 6.22 2.62 -9.81
C PRO A 92 7.05 3.65 -9.02
N GLU A 93 7.15 4.86 -9.56
CA GLU A 93 7.94 5.94 -8.96
C GLU A 93 7.61 6.21 -7.50
N ASN A 94 6.33 6.27 -7.15
CA ASN A 94 5.86 6.53 -5.79
C ASN A 94 6.31 5.45 -4.78
N ILE A 95 6.44 4.19 -5.22
CA ILE A 95 6.98 3.10 -4.41
C ILE A 95 8.50 3.27 -4.24
N VAL A 96 9.22 3.61 -5.31
CA VAL A 96 10.66 3.86 -5.23
C VAL A 96 10.97 5.03 -4.30
N ARG A 97 10.16 6.10 -4.32
CA ARG A 97 10.28 7.22 -3.38
C ARG A 97 10.07 6.78 -1.93
N LEU A 98 9.08 5.90 -1.65
CA LEU A 98 8.91 5.31 -0.33
C LEU A 98 10.13 4.46 0.09
N ILE A 99 10.68 3.62 -0.80
CA ILE A 99 11.88 2.82 -0.54
C ILE A 99 13.03 3.73 -0.10
N MET A 100 13.28 4.81 -0.84
CA MET A 100 14.33 5.77 -0.54
C MET A 100 14.09 6.50 0.79
N ALA A 101 12.85 6.92 1.07
CA ALA A 101 12.48 7.58 2.32
C ALA A 101 12.65 6.63 3.53
N LEU A 102 12.20 5.38 3.41
CA LEU A 102 12.38 4.35 4.45
C LEU A 102 13.86 4.03 4.68
N LYS A 103 14.67 4.00 3.62
CA LYS A 103 16.12 3.84 3.76
C LYS A 103 16.72 5.03 4.51
N LEU A 104 16.31 6.25 4.23
CA LEU A 104 16.73 7.44 5.00
C LEU A 104 16.38 7.30 6.48
N VAL A 105 15.15 6.89 6.81
CA VAL A 105 14.70 6.71 8.21
C VAL A 105 15.61 5.68 8.92
N SER A 106 15.85 4.53 8.30
CA SER A 106 16.71 3.48 8.88
C SER A 106 18.13 3.96 9.10
N LEU A 107 18.77 4.58 8.09
CA LEU A 107 20.13 5.12 8.21
C LEU A 107 20.21 6.27 9.21
N GLY A 108 19.15 7.08 9.29
CA GLY A 108 19.02 8.21 10.20
C GLY A 108 19.02 7.84 11.68
N ARG A 109 18.72 6.58 12.03
CA ARG A 109 18.82 6.08 13.41
C ARG A 109 20.27 6.03 13.94
N GLY A 110 21.28 6.22 13.08
CA GLY A 110 22.69 6.28 13.51
C GLY A 110 23.27 4.95 14.01
N ALA A 111 22.73 3.81 13.58
CA ALA A 111 23.20 2.48 13.93
C ALA A 111 23.87 1.74 12.75
N SER A 112 23.71 2.23 11.54
CA SER A 112 24.19 1.57 10.31
C SER A 112 25.67 1.85 10.00
N GLY A 113 26.25 2.90 10.56
CA GLY A 113 27.66 3.26 10.39
C GLY A 113 28.02 3.79 9.00
N VAL A 114 27.10 4.46 8.34
CA VAL A 114 27.32 5.09 7.02
C VAL A 114 27.69 6.57 7.16
N ARG A 115 28.44 7.09 6.18
CA ARG A 115 28.78 8.52 6.13
C ARG A 115 27.56 9.36 5.76
N LEU A 116 27.52 10.60 6.26
CA LEU A 116 26.49 11.59 5.92
C LEU A 116 26.38 11.85 4.42
N GLU A 117 27.46 11.69 3.67
CA GLU A 117 27.50 11.82 2.22
C GLU A 117 26.45 10.93 1.52
N LEU A 118 26.27 9.68 1.98
CA LEU A 118 25.26 8.77 1.44
C LEU A 118 23.84 9.26 1.73
N VAL A 119 23.61 9.72 2.94
CA VAL A 119 22.31 10.27 3.36
C VAL A 119 21.97 11.49 2.50
N ARG A 120 22.90 12.43 2.35
CA ARG A 120 22.71 13.64 1.52
C ARG A 120 22.47 13.32 0.05
N LEU A 121 23.09 12.26 -0.47
CA LEU A 121 22.84 11.84 -1.85
C LEU A 121 21.41 11.30 -2.03
N ILE A 122 20.91 10.46 -1.11
CA ILE A 122 19.52 9.97 -1.17
C ILE A 122 18.53 11.14 -1.06
N GLU A 123 18.75 12.08 -0.14
CA GLU A 123 17.95 13.30 -0.02
C GLU A 123 17.95 14.11 -1.33
N GLY A 124 19.13 14.32 -1.92
CA GLY A 124 19.28 15.02 -3.18
C GLY A 124 18.57 14.31 -4.34
N MET A 125 18.65 13.00 -4.42
CA MET A 125 17.92 12.20 -5.41
C MET A 125 16.41 12.38 -5.27
N LEU A 126 15.87 12.30 -4.05
CA LEU A 126 14.44 12.53 -3.77
C LEU A 126 14.01 13.96 -4.14
N GLU A 127 14.84 14.97 -3.80
CA GLU A 127 14.56 16.38 -4.07
C GLU A 127 14.56 16.67 -5.57
N LYS A 128 15.55 16.16 -6.30
CA LYS A 128 15.73 16.40 -7.73
C LYS A 128 14.90 15.47 -8.61
N GLY A 129 14.33 14.41 -8.06
CA GLY A 129 13.54 13.44 -8.83
C GLY A 129 14.39 12.46 -9.63
N VAL A 130 15.56 12.08 -9.13
CA VAL A 130 16.35 10.96 -9.67
C VAL A 130 15.78 9.68 -9.07
N ILE A 131 15.07 8.90 -9.87
CA ILE A 131 14.33 7.71 -9.44
C ILE A 131 15.03 6.46 -9.96
N PRO A 132 15.70 5.68 -9.11
CA PRO A 132 16.32 4.42 -9.53
C PRO A 132 15.33 3.49 -10.22
N LEU A 133 15.77 2.87 -11.33
CA LEU A 133 15.02 1.80 -11.96
C LEU A 133 15.22 0.53 -11.13
N ILE A 134 14.19 0.16 -10.35
CA ILE A 134 14.19 -1.04 -9.50
C ILE A 134 13.23 -2.06 -10.12
N PRO A 135 13.72 -3.22 -10.60
CA PRO A 135 12.85 -4.29 -11.08
C PRO A 135 11.98 -4.88 -9.96
N GLU A 136 10.75 -5.24 -10.28
CA GLU A 136 9.73 -5.65 -9.30
C GLU A 136 9.97 -7.00 -8.62
N LYS A 137 10.86 -7.86 -9.14
CA LYS A 137 11.10 -9.22 -8.65
C LYS A 137 12.59 -9.43 -8.36
N GLY A 138 12.89 -10.13 -7.26
CA GLY A 138 14.28 -10.49 -6.91
C GLY A 138 14.54 -10.56 -5.41
N SER A 139 13.53 -10.36 -4.55
CA SER A 139 13.66 -10.49 -3.10
C SER A 139 12.76 -11.57 -2.55
N VAL A 140 13.28 -12.34 -1.59
CA VAL A 140 12.55 -13.32 -0.78
C VAL A 140 12.35 -12.84 0.68
N GLY A 141 12.85 -11.64 1.01
CA GLY A 141 12.69 -11.05 2.34
C GLY A 141 13.44 -11.81 3.45
N ALA A 142 14.57 -12.45 3.13
CA ALA A 142 15.39 -13.21 4.08
C ALA A 142 16.46 -12.32 4.74
N SER A 143 17.47 -11.91 3.99
CA SER A 143 18.47 -10.91 4.42
C SER A 143 17.99 -9.48 4.09
N GLY A 144 16.71 -9.26 4.19
CA GLY A 144 16.04 -8.09 3.63
C GLY A 144 15.90 -8.16 2.11
N ASP A 145 15.75 -7.01 1.49
CA ASP A 145 15.43 -6.85 0.07
C ASP A 145 16.68 -6.59 -0.77
N LEU A 146 17.64 -7.51 -0.77
CA LEU A 146 18.99 -7.31 -1.32
C LEU A 146 18.98 -6.81 -2.76
N ALA A 147 18.35 -7.54 -3.69
CA ALA A 147 18.41 -7.19 -5.10
C ALA A 147 17.71 -5.84 -5.42
N PRO A 148 16.48 -5.56 -4.99
CA PRO A 148 15.87 -4.26 -5.20
C PRO A 148 16.70 -3.08 -4.65
N LEU A 149 17.24 -3.23 -3.43
CA LEU A 149 18.06 -2.20 -2.81
C LEU A 149 19.41 -2.04 -3.49
N ALA A 150 19.98 -3.13 -4.07
CA ALA A 150 21.19 -3.05 -4.87
C ALA A 150 21.01 -2.18 -6.12
N HIS A 151 19.87 -2.28 -6.81
CA HIS A 151 19.58 -1.40 -7.95
C HIS A 151 19.52 0.08 -7.52
N MET A 152 18.96 0.40 -6.34
CA MET A 152 19.01 1.76 -5.79
C MET A 152 20.46 2.20 -5.51
N ALA A 153 21.24 1.35 -4.81
CA ALA A 153 22.62 1.65 -4.45
C ALA A 153 23.54 1.80 -5.67
N ALA A 154 23.31 1.02 -6.73
CA ALA A 154 24.07 1.11 -7.98
C ALA A 154 23.91 2.50 -8.64
N VAL A 155 22.69 3.06 -8.64
CA VAL A 155 22.47 4.42 -9.14
C VAL A 155 23.24 5.44 -8.32
N MET A 156 23.31 5.30 -7.01
CA MET A 156 24.11 6.17 -6.13
C MET A 156 25.61 6.13 -6.47
N MET A 157 26.10 5.01 -7.03
CA MET A 157 27.46 4.84 -7.50
C MET A 157 27.69 5.32 -8.95
N GLY A 158 26.63 5.79 -9.64
CA GLY A 158 26.67 6.14 -11.05
C GLY A 158 26.54 4.97 -12.02
N GLU A 159 26.23 3.79 -11.50
CA GLU A 159 25.97 2.57 -12.27
C GLU A 159 24.46 2.36 -12.50
N ALA A 160 24.06 1.26 -13.14
CA ALA A 160 22.68 0.90 -13.45
C ALA A 160 21.89 2.03 -14.15
N GLU A 161 20.58 2.10 -13.94
CA GLU A 161 19.69 3.02 -14.66
C GLU A 161 18.73 3.73 -13.70
N ALA A 162 18.32 4.94 -14.07
CA ALA A 162 17.33 5.72 -13.34
C ALA A 162 16.42 6.49 -14.30
N PHE A 163 15.24 6.88 -13.82
CA PHE A 163 14.41 7.88 -14.46
C PHE A 163 14.76 9.27 -13.93
N PHE A 164 14.88 10.23 -14.82
CA PHE A 164 15.03 11.64 -14.50
C PHE A 164 14.30 12.49 -15.54
N ALA A 165 13.42 13.38 -15.11
CA ALA A 165 12.58 14.23 -15.96
C ALA A 165 11.81 13.45 -17.05
N GLY A 166 11.33 12.23 -16.70
CA GLY A 166 10.59 11.36 -17.61
C GLY A 166 11.46 10.52 -18.57
N GLU A 167 12.77 10.70 -18.57
CA GLU A 167 13.71 9.95 -19.42
C GLU A 167 14.39 8.82 -18.62
N ARG A 168 14.60 7.67 -19.26
CA ARG A 168 15.42 6.58 -18.75
C ARG A 168 16.88 6.81 -19.14
N LEU A 169 17.76 6.94 -18.16
CA LEU A 169 19.17 7.29 -18.31
C LEU A 169 20.06 6.31 -17.55
N SER A 170 21.37 6.29 -17.87
CA SER A 170 22.33 5.65 -16.96
C SER A 170 22.38 6.40 -15.63
N GLY A 171 22.72 5.70 -14.53
CA GLY A 171 22.84 6.30 -13.21
C GLY A 171 23.76 7.52 -13.19
N ALA A 172 24.91 7.44 -13.87
CA ALA A 172 25.86 8.56 -14.00
C ALA A 172 25.22 9.79 -14.69
N GLN A 173 24.54 9.58 -15.82
CA GLN A 173 23.89 10.67 -16.56
C GLN A 173 22.72 11.29 -15.76
N ALA A 174 21.94 10.47 -15.07
CA ALA A 174 20.83 10.97 -14.25
C ALA A 174 21.34 11.83 -13.08
N LEU A 175 22.37 11.39 -12.38
CA LEU A 175 22.99 12.16 -11.30
C LEU A 175 23.63 13.45 -11.82
N GLU A 176 24.41 13.39 -12.91
CA GLU A 176 25.05 14.55 -13.53
C GLU A 176 24.03 15.63 -13.92
N ARG A 177 22.96 15.22 -14.63
CA ARG A 177 21.88 16.13 -15.05
C ARG A 177 21.13 16.75 -13.86
N ALA A 178 21.04 16.01 -12.75
CA ALA A 178 20.46 16.51 -11.51
C ALA A 178 21.41 17.40 -10.69
N GLY A 179 22.67 17.54 -11.11
CA GLY A 179 23.71 18.27 -10.36
C GLY A 179 24.20 17.53 -9.13
N LEU A 180 24.05 16.20 -9.11
CA LEU A 180 24.51 15.30 -8.04
C LEU A 180 25.78 14.57 -8.48
N ARG A 181 26.54 14.08 -7.50
CA ARG A 181 27.77 13.31 -7.77
C ARG A 181 27.64 11.90 -7.26
N PRO A 182 28.09 10.89 -8.03
CA PRO A 182 28.20 9.52 -7.54
C PRO A 182 29.10 9.42 -6.31
N VAL A 183 28.82 8.47 -5.44
CA VAL A 183 29.62 8.17 -4.26
C VAL A 183 30.51 6.96 -4.48
N VAL A 184 31.70 6.97 -3.87
CA VAL A 184 32.55 5.79 -3.71
C VAL A 184 32.27 5.21 -2.33
N LEU A 185 31.80 3.96 -2.26
CA LEU A 185 31.40 3.33 -1.02
C LEU A 185 32.61 3.01 -0.14
N ALA A 186 32.50 3.35 1.15
CA ALA A 186 33.45 2.97 2.20
C ALA A 186 33.04 1.63 2.84
N ALA A 187 33.84 1.14 3.78
CA ALA A 187 33.61 -0.09 4.53
C ALA A 187 32.19 -0.12 5.11
N LYS A 188 31.48 -1.24 4.99
CA LYS A 188 30.10 -1.51 5.41
C LYS A 188 29.01 -0.78 4.61
N GLU A 189 29.30 0.29 3.88
CA GLU A 189 28.27 1.11 3.24
C GLU A 189 27.46 0.36 2.18
N GLY A 190 28.10 -0.52 1.41
CA GLY A 190 27.42 -1.39 0.47
C GLY A 190 26.38 -2.27 1.16
N LEU A 191 26.77 -2.95 2.23
CA LEU A 191 25.88 -3.81 2.98
C LEU A 191 24.75 -3.01 3.67
N ALA A 192 25.06 -1.86 4.25
CA ALA A 192 24.05 -0.99 4.88
C ALA A 192 22.99 -0.49 3.88
N LEU A 193 23.37 -0.26 2.62
CA LEU A 193 22.43 0.16 1.57
C LEU A 193 21.53 -0.97 1.11
N ILE A 194 22.02 -2.20 0.96
CA ILE A 194 21.25 -3.30 0.38
C ILE A 194 20.55 -4.18 1.42
N ASN A 195 21.04 -4.22 2.66
CA ASN A 195 20.44 -5.00 3.73
C ASN A 195 19.29 -4.22 4.36
N GLY A 196 18.14 -4.89 4.58
CA GLY A 196 16.95 -4.28 5.20
C GLY A 196 15.67 -4.51 4.42
N THR A 197 14.55 -4.19 5.06
CA THR A 197 13.19 -4.55 4.63
C THR A 197 12.46 -3.44 3.85
N GLN A 198 13.17 -2.42 3.39
CA GLN A 198 12.55 -1.19 2.89
C GLN A 198 11.69 -1.38 1.64
N THR A 199 12.04 -2.31 0.75
CA THR A 199 11.25 -2.57 -0.46
C THR A 199 9.94 -3.30 -0.11
N SER A 200 10.02 -4.35 0.68
CA SER A 200 8.85 -5.08 1.16
C SER A 200 7.92 -4.17 1.96
N THR A 201 8.47 -3.34 2.84
CA THR A 201 7.71 -2.37 3.66
C THR A 201 7.05 -1.29 2.81
N ALA A 202 7.74 -0.74 1.81
CA ALA A 202 7.18 0.25 0.88
C ALA A 202 6.00 -0.31 0.07
N LEU A 203 6.14 -1.55 -0.41
CA LEU A 203 5.08 -2.25 -1.13
C LEU A 203 3.87 -2.55 -0.23
N ALA A 204 4.11 -2.98 1.02
CA ALA A 204 3.05 -3.24 1.99
C ALA A 204 2.32 -1.94 2.40
N LEU A 205 3.05 -0.83 2.62
CA LEU A 205 2.47 0.49 2.88
C LEU A 205 1.62 0.98 1.70
N ALA A 206 2.11 0.84 0.47
CA ALA A 206 1.33 1.16 -0.72
C ALA A 206 0.03 0.34 -0.77
N GLY A 207 0.11 -0.97 -0.50
CA GLY A 207 -1.05 -1.85 -0.38
C GLY A 207 -2.02 -1.40 0.71
N LEU A 208 -1.52 -1.03 1.89
CA LEU A 208 -2.32 -0.52 3.01
C LEU A 208 -3.07 0.78 2.65
N PHE A 209 -2.36 1.77 2.11
CA PHE A 209 -2.96 3.07 1.75
C PHE A 209 -4.04 2.92 0.68
N ARG A 210 -3.79 2.08 -0.33
CA ARG A 210 -4.77 1.77 -1.38
C ARG A 210 -5.97 1.00 -0.84
N ALA A 211 -5.75 -0.02 -0.01
CA ALA A 211 -6.81 -0.82 0.60
C ALA A 211 -7.70 0.02 1.53
N HIS A 212 -7.11 0.89 2.35
CA HIS A 212 -7.86 1.78 3.22
C HIS A 212 -8.72 2.79 2.43
N ARG A 213 -8.15 3.39 1.38
CA ARG A 213 -8.89 4.27 0.47
C ARG A 213 -10.09 3.58 -0.17
N ALA A 214 -9.89 2.33 -0.62
CA ALA A 214 -10.95 1.48 -1.16
C ALA A 214 -12.00 1.12 -0.10
N ALA A 215 -11.58 0.78 1.13
CA ALA A 215 -12.49 0.50 2.23
C ALA A 215 -13.41 1.68 2.54
N GLN A 216 -12.87 2.91 2.56
CA GLN A 216 -13.67 4.12 2.72
C GLN A 216 -14.69 4.30 1.57
N ALA A 217 -14.26 4.10 0.31
CA ALA A 217 -15.14 4.17 -0.85
C ALA A 217 -16.26 3.11 -0.80
N ALA A 218 -15.93 1.89 -0.32
CA ALA A 218 -16.89 0.79 -0.16
C ALA A 218 -18.01 1.12 0.84
N LEU A 219 -17.77 1.96 1.84
CA LEU A 219 -18.82 2.43 2.75
C LEU A 219 -19.80 3.38 2.04
N ILE A 220 -19.30 4.24 1.15
CA ILE A 220 -20.14 5.14 0.35
C ILE A 220 -21.00 4.32 -0.61
N THR A 221 -20.38 3.39 -1.37
CA THR A 221 -21.13 2.56 -2.33
C THR A 221 -22.08 1.60 -1.64
N GLY A 222 -21.70 1.06 -0.47
CA GLY A 222 -22.54 0.21 0.37
C GLY A 222 -23.76 0.95 0.93
N ALA A 223 -23.60 2.21 1.35
CA ALA A 223 -24.73 3.06 1.76
C ALA A 223 -25.65 3.37 0.57
N MET A 224 -25.08 3.68 -0.61
CA MET A 224 -25.87 3.86 -1.85
C MET A 224 -26.61 2.58 -2.24
N SER A 225 -25.96 1.42 -2.14
CA SER A 225 -26.58 0.12 -2.42
C SER A 225 -27.72 -0.18 -1.45
N THR A 226 -27.58 0.23 -0.19
CA THR A 226 -28.65 0.11 0.83
C THR A 226 -29.89 0.93 0.42
N ASP A 227 -29.73 2.19 0.04
CA ASP A 227 -30.82 3.02 -0.46
C ASP A 227 -31.44 2.44 -1.76
N ALA A 228 -30.60 2.09 -2.72
CA ALA A 228 -31.05 1.52 -4.00
C ALA A 228 -31.89 0.24 -3.81
N ALA A 229 -31.50 -0.63 -2.88
CA ALA A 229 -32.21 -1.85 -2.54
C ALA A 229 -33.43 -1.63 -1.62
N MET A 230 -33.76 -0.39 -1.24
CA MET A 230 -34.77 -0.09 -0.19
C MET A 230 -34.43 -0.81 1.12
N GLY A 231 -33.15 -0.84 1.50
CA GLY A 231 -32.66 -1.55 2.67
C GLY A 231 -32.90 -0.82 3.99
N SER A 232 -32.96 -1.55 5.08
CA SER A 232 -33.17 -0.99 6.42
C SER A 232 -31.87 -0.44 7.02
N SER A 233 -31.93 0.75 7.64
CA SER A 233 -30.85 1.28 8.48
C SER A 233 -30.91 0.80 9.95
N ALA A 234 -31.96 0.07 10.34
CA ALA A 234 -32.11 -0.46 11.70
C ALA A 234 -30.93 -1.33 12.15
N PRO A 235 -30.31 -2.18 11.28
CA PRO A 235 -29.11 -2.95 11.65
C PRO A 235 -27.89 -2.10 12.00
N PHE A 236 -27.89 -0.82 11.68
CA PHE A 236 -26.79 0.12 11.98
C PHE A 236 -26.98 0.86 13.31
N HIS A 237 -27.97 0.49 14.14
CA HIS A 237 -28.25 1.11 15.43
C HIS A 237 -27.02 1.05 16.36
N PRO A 238 -26.63 2.16 17.05
CA PRO A 238 -25.41 2.23 17.84
C PRO A 238 -25.25 1.13 18.88
N ASP A 239 -26.34 0.80 19.59
CA ASP A 239 -26.32 -0.18 20.68
C ASP A 239 -25.95 -1.58 20.20
N ILE A 240 -26.37 -1.98 18.99
CA ILE A 240 -26.02 -3.28 18.42
C ILE A 240 -24.50 -3.44 18.37
N HIS A 241 -23.80 -2.40 17.94
CA HIS A 241 -22.34 -2.42 17.71
C HIS A 241 -21.57 -2.22 19.01
N THR A 242 -22.08 -1.38 19.90
CA THR A 242 -21.51 -1.17 21.25
C THR A 242 -21.59 -2.44 22.08
N LEU A 243 -22.71 -3.18 22.02
CA LEU A 243 -22.87 -4.48 22.73
C LEU A 243 -21.88 -5.53 22.26
N ARG A 244 -21.38 -5.47 21.02
CA ARG A 244 -20.35 -6.38 20.51
C ARG A 244 -18.93 -5.86 20.75
N GLY A 245 -18.69 -4.56 20.71
CA GLY A 245 -17.48 -3.88 21.17
C GLY A 245 -16.33 -3.77 20.18
N HIS A 246 -16.41 -4.30 18.96
CA HIS A 246 -15.37 -4.13 17.92
C HIS A 246 -15.36 -2.68 17.38
N LYS A 247 -14.22 -2.00 17.49
CA LYS A 247 -14.08 -0.57 17.12
C LYS A 247 -14.39 -0.32 15.64
N GLY A 248 -13.84 -1.13 14.75
CA GLY A 248 -14.10 -1.00 13.31
C GLY A 248 -15.58 -1.19 12.97
N GLN A 249 -16.28 -2.11 13.64
CA GLN A 249 -17.70 -2.30 13.46
C GLN A 249 -18.51 -1.09 13.95
N ILE A 250 -18.14 -0.49 15.06
CA ILE A 250 -18.77 0.73 15.61
C ILE A 250 -18.59 1.89 14.65
N ASP A 251 -17.37 2.11 14.17
CA ASP A 251 -17.04 3.21 13.25
C ASP A 251 -17.71 3.05 11.89
N THR A 252 -17.73 1.83 11.34
CA THR A 252 -18.41 1.52 10.08
C THR A 252 -19.92 1.78 10.19
N ALA A 253 -20.56 1.35 11.28
CA ALA A 253 -21.98 1.61 11.50
C ALA A 253 -22.28 3.11 11.66
N ALA A 254 -21.41 3.84 12.31
CA ALA A 254 -21.52 5.30 12.45
C ALA A 254 -21.42 5.99 11.08
N ALA A 255 -20.46 5.60 10.24
CA ALA A 255 -20.31 6.12 8.88
C ALA A 255 -21.56 5.84 8.02
N LEU A 256 -22.06 4.60 8.03
CA LEU A 256 -23.25 4.23 7.26
C LEU A 256 -24.50 5.03 7.71
N ARG A 257 -24.68 5.25 9.02
CA ARG A 257 -25.78 6.10 9.52
C ARG A 257 -25.65 7.53 9.02
N ALA A 258 -24.45 8.13 9.11
CA ALA A 258 -24.20 9.49 8.66
C ALA A 258 -24.40 9.65 7.14
N LEU A 259 -23.96 8.67 6.36
CA LEU A 259 -24.15 8.65 4.91
C LEU A 259 -25.64 8.54 4.52
N LEU A 260 -26.46 7.81 5.28
CA LEU A 260 -27.89 7.60 5.00
C LEU A 260 -28.80 8.65 5.67
N GLU A 261 -28.27 9.58 6.45
CA GLU A 261 -29.06 10.56 7.20
C GLU A 261 -29.90 11.43 6.26
N ASN A 262 -31.19 11.55 6.57
CA ASN A 262 -32.17 12.29 5.78
C ASN A 262 -32.44 11.71 4.36
N SER A 263 -32.20 10.44 4.11
CA SER A 263 -32.65 9.77 2.88
C SER A 263 -34.16 9.65 2.86
N ILE A 264 -34.83 10.23 1.84
CA ILE A 264 -36.29 10.09 1.63
C ILE A 264 -36.60 8.66 1.17
N ILE A 265 -35.72 8.03 0.40
CA ILE A 265 -35.86 6.60 0.05
C ILE A 265 -35.98 5.78 1.32
N ARG A 266 -35.05 5.96 2.29
CA ARG A 266 -35.06 5.20 3.55
C ARG A 266 -36.31 5.52 4.38
N GLN A 267 -36.77 6.77 4.40
CA GLN A 267 -37.95 7.18 5.17
C GLN A 267 -39.24 6.60 4.61
N SER A 268 -39.34 6.39 3.30
CA SER A 268 -40.53 5.93 2.61
C SER A 268 -41.02 4.52 3.01
N HIS A 269 -40.18 3.71 3.64
CA HIS A 269 -40.48 2.31 4.00
C HIS A 269 -40.10 1.94 5.45
N ILE A 270 -40.05 2.95 6.35
CA ILE A 270 -39.85 2.68 7.79
C ILE A 270 -41.07 1.92 8.35
N GLU A 271 -42.26 2.29 7.87
CA GLU A 271 -43.48 1.60 8.21
C GLU A 271 -44.02 0.82 7.00
N GLY A 272 -44.56 -0.35 7.22
CA GLY A 272 -45.17 -1.17 6.17
C GLY A 272 -44.21 -1.91 5.27
N ASP A 273 -42.92 -2.03 5.65
CA ASP A 273 -41.96 -2.88 4.92
C ASP A 273 -42.33 -4.35 5.12
N GLU A 274 -42.64 -5.06 4.04
CA GLU A 274 -43.00 -6.47 4.08
C GLU A 274 -41.79 -7.37 4.35
N ARG A 275 -40.58 -6.86 4.16
CA ARG A 275 -39.34 -7.61 4.43
C ARG A 275 -39.01 -7.58 5.91
N VAL A 276 -38.89 -8.75 6.52
CA VAL A 276 -38.49 -8.88 7.92
C VAL A 276 -37.00 -8.57 8.10
N GLN A 277 -36.18 -8.93 7.14
CA GLN A 277 -34.73 -8.76 7.18
C GLN A 277 -34.15 -8.56 5.77
N ASP A 278 -33.15 -7.68 5.67
CA ASP A 278 -32.33 -7.56 4.47
C ASP A 278 -31.32 -8.71 4.35
N PRO A 279 -30.82 -9.01 3.13
CA PRO A 279 -29.68 -9.88 2.92
C PRO A 279 -28.42 -9.40 3.67
N TYR A 280 -27.51 -10.33 3.97
CA TYR A 280 -26.32 -10.02 4.79
C TYR A 280 -25.39 -8.99 4.15
N CYS A 281 -25.29 -8.92 2.82
CA CYS A 281 -24.47 -7.91 2.16
C CYS A 281 -25.00 -6.48 2.37
N ILE A 282 -26.24 -6.31 2.82
CA ILE A 282 -26.83 -5.01 3.23
C ILE A 282 -26.73 -4.85 4.74
N ARG A 283 -27.29 -5.76 5.54
CA ARG A 283 -27.40 -5.57 7.00
C ARG A 283 -26.14 -5.89 7.79
N CYS A 284 -25.23 -6.72 7.26
CA CYS A 284 -23.99 -7.10 7.94
C CYS A 284 -22.75 -6.30 7.47
N GLN A 285 -22.93 -5.21 6.74
CA GLN A 285 -21.83 -4.32 6.36
C GLN A 285 -20.96 -3.90 7.57
N PRO A 286 -21.55 -3.44 8.72
CA PRO A 286 -20.71 -3.07 9.87
C PRO A 286 -19.85 -4.20 10.40
N GLN A 287 -20.36 -5.44 10.36
CA GLN A 287 -19.65 -6.62 10.87
C GLN A 287 -18.50 -7.03 9.95
N VAL A 288 -18.70 -6.97 8.64
CA VAL A 288 -17.73 -7.41 7.62
C VAL A 288 -16.71 -6.31 7.34
N ASP A 289 -17.16 -5.14 6.88
CA ASP A 289 -16.28 -4.02 6.55
C ASP A 289 -15.55 -3.49 7.81
N GLY A 290 -16.23 -3.54 8.98
CA GLY A 290 -15.62 -3.19 10.27
C GLY A 290 -14.52 -4.15 10.71
N ALA A 291 -14.66 -5.45 10.46
CA ALA A 291 -13.59 -6.41 10.73
C ALA A 291 -12.38 -6.17 9.81
N CYS A 292 -12.62 -5.85 8.54
CA CYS A 292 -11.56 -5.45 7.61
C CYS A 292 -10.84 -4.17 8.07
N LEU A 293 -11.59 -3.18 8.57
CA LEU A 293 -11.02 -1.94 9.10
C LEU A 293 -10.14 -2.18 10.32
N ASP A 294 -10.59 -3.01 11.29
CA ASP A 294 -9.79 -3.37 12.46
C ASP A 294 -8.52 -4.12 12.07
N LEU A 295 -8.59 -5.00 11.06
CA LEU A 295 -7.43 -5.70 10.52
C LEU A 295 -6.43 -4.72 9.88
N LEU A 296 -6.89 -3.79 9.03
CA LEU A 296 -6.05 -2.76 8.42
C LEU A 296 -5.40 -1.85 9.47
N ARG A 297 -6.11 -1.49 10.55
CA ARG A 297 -5.54 -0.74 11.68
C ARG A 297 -4.46 -1.50 12.43
N SER A 298 -4.63 -2.81 12.59
CA SER A 298 -3.60 -3.66 13.19
C SER A 298 -2.33 -3.70 12.34
N VAL A 299 -2.50 -3.87 11.04
CA VAL A 299 -1.41 -3.85 10.05
C VAL A 299 -0.73 -2.48 10.02
N ALA A 300 -1.50 -1.39 10.08
CA ALA A 300 -0.99 -0.02 10.10
C ALA A 300 0.05 0.17 11.22
N ARG A 301 -0.26 -0.28 12.44
CA ARG A 301 0.67 -0.24 13.59
C ARG A 301 1.94 -1.07 13.34
N THR A 302 1.80 -2.26 12.75
CA THR A 302 2.97 -3.10 12.43
C THR A 302 3.88 -2.43 11.42
N LEU A 303 3.32 -1.88 10.35
CA LEU A 303 4.09 -1.22 9.29
C LEU A 303 4.69 0.12 9.73
N GLU A 304 4.05 0.85 10.65
CA GLU A 304 4.62 2.06 11.24
C GLU A 304 5.85 1.76 12.09
N ILE A 305 5.82 0.68 12.87
CA ILE A 305 6.98 0.19 13.64
C ILE A 305 8.09 -0.19 12.67
N GLU A 306 7.81 -0.98 11.64
CA GLU A 306 8.79 -1.42 10.66
C GLU A 306 9.39 -0.25 9.86
N ALA A 307 8.60 0.74 9.50
CA ALA A 307 9.05 1.95 8.81
C ALA A 307 10.07 2.76 9.62
N ASN A 308 10.01 2.67 10.95
CA ASN A 308 10.91 3.35 11.89
C ASN A 308 12.07 2.47 12.39
N ALA A 309 12.14 1.21 11.93
CA ALA A 309 13.12 0.25 12.39
C ALA A 309 14.49 0.41 11.71
N VAL A 310 15.52 -0.09 12.38
CA VAL A 310 16.84 -0.34 11.79
C VAL A 310 16.89 -1.81 11.39
N THR A 311 16.86 -2.07 10.10
CA THR A 311 16.74 -3.42 9.55
C THR A 311 17.95 -3.89 8.75
N ASP A 312 19.09 -3.17 8.83
CA ASP A 312 20.35 -3.63 8.27
C ASP A 312 21.19 -4.43 9.30
N ASN A 313 22.37 -4.88 8.89
CA ASN A 313 23.27 -5.72 9.67
C ASN A 313 24.73 -5.58 9.16
N PRO A 314 25.74 -5.62 10.04
CA PRO A 314 25.69 -5.54 11.50
C PRO A 314 25.36 -4.14 12.00
N LEU A 315 25.01 -4.00 13.27
CA LEU A 315 24.62 -2.72 13.88
C LEU A 315 25.67 -2.21 14.87
N VAL A 316 25.88 -0.90 14.86
CA VAL A 316 26.63 -0.17 15.91
C VAL A 316 25.65 0.08 17.06
N LEU A 317 25.90 -0.53 18.21
CA LEU A 317 25.03 -0.44 19.38
C LEU A 317 25.37 0.78 20.27
N SER A 318 24.55 1.05 21.28
CA SER A 318 24.70 2.19 22.18
C SER A 318 26.01 2.20 22.98
N ASP A 319 26.57 1.02 23.25
CA ASP A 319 27.88 0.81 23.90
C ASP A 319 29.06 0.85 22.91
N ASN A 320 28.83 1.23 21.65
CA ASN A 320 29.76 1.23 20.52
C ASN A 320 30.27 -0.17 20.12
N SER A 321 29.69 -1.25 20.62
CA SER A 321 29.92 -2.58 20.06
C SER A 321 29.30 -2.71 18.68
N VAL A 322 29.85 -3.61 17.83
CA VAL A 322 29.28 -3.93 16.51
C VAL A 322 28.86 -5.38 16.52
N VAL A 323 27.56 -5.61 16.36
CA VAL A 323 26.96 -6.94 16.53
C VAL A 323 26.14 -7.32 15.31
N SER A 324 26.31 -8.58 14.88
CA SER A 324 25.49 -9.18 13.83
C SER A 324 24.20 -9.74 14.45
N GLY A 325 23.04 -9.32 13.90
CA GLY A 325 21.71 -9.74 14.32
C GLY A 325 20.86 -10.23 13.13
N GLY A 326 19.55 -10.20 13.28
CA GLY A 326 18.58 -10.70 12.29
C GLY A 326 17.44 -9.72 11.93
N ASN A 327 17.60 -8.43 12.20
CA ASN A 327 16.54 -7.43 11.97
C ASN A 327 16.15 -7.26 10.50
N PHE A 328 16.92 -7.81 9.59
CA PHE A 328 16.65 -7.84 8.16
C PHE A 328 15.57 -8.85 7.75
N HIS A 329 15.16 -9.76 8.64
CA HIS A 329 14.13 -10.75 8.32
C HIS A 329 12.74 -10.12 8.29
N ALA A 330 12.12 -10.12 7.12
CA ALA A 330 10.91 -9.35 6.86
C ALA A 330 9.60 -10.07 7.25
N GLU A 331 9.62 -11.04 8.18
CA GLU A 331 8.44 -11.79 8.61
C GLU A 331 7.27 -10.90 9.08
N PRO A 332 7.49 -9.84 9.90
CA PRO A 332 6.39 -8.95 10.28
C PRO A 332 5.69 -8.30 9.08
N VAL A 333 6.46 -7.96 8.04
CA VAL A 333 5.93 -7.38 6.80
C VAL A 333 5.18 -8.42 5.97
N ALA A 334 5.66 -9.68 5.95
CA ALA A 334 5.00 -10.78 5.24
C ALA A 334 3.60 -11.04 5.82
N PHE A 335 3.49 -11.14 7.15
CA PHE A 335 2.19 -11.31 7.81
C PHE A 335 1.27 -10.09 7.62
N ALA A 336 1.83 -8.88 7.66
CA ALA A 336 1.08 -7.66 7.40
C ALA A 336 0.51 -7.66 5.96
N ALA A 337 1.30 -8.04 4.96
CA ALA A 337 0.87 -8.12 3.58
C ALA A 337 -0.25 -9.15 3.37
N ASP A 338 -0.15 -10.32 4.00
CA ASP A 338 -1.19 -11.35 3.92
C ASP A 338 -2.51 -10.89 4.58
N GLN A 339 -2.43 -10.17 5.68
CA GLN A 339 -3.59 -9.58 6.34
C GLN A 339 -4.27 -8.50 5.47
N ILE A 340 -3.50 -7.66 4.78
CA ILE A 340 -4.05 -6.70 3.81
C ILE A 340 -4.76 -7.46 2.68
N ALA A 341 -4.16 -8.53 2.16
CA ALA A 341 -4.76 -9.34 1.10
C ALA A 341 -6.12 -9.93 1.50
N LEU A 342 -6.26 -10.41 2.76
CA LEU A 342 -7.52 -10.88 3.31
C LEU A 342 -8.57 -9.76 3.34
N ALA A 343 -8.22 -8.57 3.85
CA ALA A 343 -9.14 -7.43 3.91
C ALA A 343 -9.59 -6.99 2.50
N VAL A 344 -8.67 -6.90 1.55
CA VAL A 344 -8.97 -6.56 0.15
C VAL A 344 -9.93 -7.56 -0.48
N CYS A 345 -9.70 -8.85 -0.25
CA CYS A 345 -10.56 -9.93 -0.76
C CYS A 345 -11.98 -9.83 -0.21
N GLU A 346 -12.12 -9.63 1.11
CA GLU A 346 -13.42 -9.62 1.78
C GLU A 346 -14.25 -8.36 1.46
N ILE A 347 -13.61 -7.16 1.41
CA ILE A 347 -14.27 -5.93 0.96
C ILE A 347 -14.78 -6.09 -0.46
N GLY A 348 -13.99 -6.66 -1.36
CA GLY A 348 -14.40 -6.93 -2.74
C GLY A 348 -15.54 -7.96 -2.82
N ALA A 349 -15.51 -8.99 -1.98
CA ALA A 349 -16.54 -10.02 -1.96
C ALA A 349 -17.91 -9.50 -1.53
N ILE A 350 -17.99 -8.71 -0.45
CA ILE A 350 -19.26 -8.14 -0.01
C ILE A 350 -19.79 -7.07 -0.99
N SER A 351 -18.88 -6.27 -1.59
CA SER A 351 -19.23 -5.30 -2.64
C SER A 351 -19.83 -6.00 -3.86
N GLN A 352 -19.21 -7.08 -4.33
CA GLN A 352 -19.72 -7.88 -5.45
C GLN A 352 -21.11 -8.48 -5.14
N ARG A 353 -21.36 -8.90 -3.89
CA ARG A 353 -22.70 -9.38 -3.51
C ARG A 353 -23.77 -8.30 -3.57
N ARG A 354 -23.43 -7.03 -3.25
CA ARG A 354 -24.34 -5.91 -3.40
C ARG A 354 -24.62 -5.58 -4.87
N ILE A 355 -23.62 -5.66 -5.75
CA ILE A 355 -23.80 -5.52 -7.20
C ILE A 355 -24.78 -6.58 -7.72
N ALA A 356 -24.52 -7.86 -7.40
CA ALA A 356 -25.36 -8.97 -7.83
C ALA A 356 -26.82 -8.85 -7.32
N LEU A 357 -26.99 -8.38 -6.08
CA LEU A 357 -28.32 -8.11 -5.52
C LEU A 357 -29.08 -7.03 -6.31
N LEU A 358 -28.41 -5.93 -6.67
CA LEU A 358 -29.06 -4.80 -7.34
C LEU A 358 -29.46 -5.11 -8.77
N VAL A 359 -28.72 -5.96 -9.48
CA VAL A 359 -29.06 -6.32 -10.87
C VAL A 359 -30.12 -7.41 -10.99
N ASP A 360 -30.44 -8.10 -9.88
CA ASP A 360 -31.46 -9.14 -9.83
C ASP A 360 -32.83 -8.55 -9.42
N PRO A 361 -33.85 -8.55 -10.34
CA PRO A 361 -35.14 -7.98 -10.02
C PRO A 361 -35.91 -8.71 -8.91
N THR A 362 -35.54 -9.96 -8.59
CA THR A 362 -36.14 -10.72 -7.51
C THR A 362 -35.60 -10.33 -6.13
N LEU A 363 -34.42 -9.72 -6.06
CA LEU A 363 -33.74 -9.35 -4.83
C LEU A 363 -33.69 -7.83 -4.60
N SER A 364 -33.73 -7.04 -5.67
CA SER A 364 -33.55 -5.58 -5.64
C SER A 364 -34.81 -4.78 -5.28
N TYR A 365 -35.87 -5.44 -4.86
CA TYR A 365 -37.13 -4.82 -4.43
C TYR A 365 -37.73 -3.89 -5.52
N GLY A 366 -37.99 -4.47 -6.68
CA GLY A 366 -38.72 -3.83 -7.77
C GLY A 366 -37.90 -2.96 -8.71
N LEU A 367 -36.54 -2.99 -8.62
CA LEU A 367 -35.71 -2.43 -9.67
C LEU A 367 -35.79 -3.30 -10.95
N PRO A 368 -35.68 -2.72 -12.14
CA PRO A 368 -35.71 -3.49 -13.39
C PRO A 368 -34.46 -4.39 -13.48
N ALA A 369 -34.61 -5.53 -14.18
CA ALA A 369 -33.52 -6.45 -14.42
C ALA A 369 -32.29 -5.72 -14.99
N PHE A 370 -31.11 -5.96 -14.37
CA PHE A 370 -29.82 -5.34 -14.71
C PHE A 370 -29.83 -3.80 -14.69
N LEU A 371 -30.79 -3.21 -14.00
CA LEU A 371 -31.01 -1.75 -13.93
C LEU A 371 -31.17 -1.11 -15.30
N ALA A 372 -31.66 -1.88 -16.27
CA ALA A 372 -31.84 -1.45 -17.64
C ALA A 372 -33.19 -0.74 -17.83
N LYS A 373 -33.20 0.38 -18.56
CA LYS A 373 -34.44 0.89 -19.16
C LYS A 373 -34.84 0.00 -20.33
N LYS A 374 -36.09 -0.48 -20.39
CA LYS A 374 -36.57 -1.44 -21.37
C LYS A 374 -35.72 -2.73 -21.40
N PRO A 375 -35.77 -3.56 -20.33
CA PRO A 375 -35.04 -4.83 -20.29
C PRO A 375 -35.38 -5.73 -21.48
N GLY A 376 -34.40 -6.43 -22.03
CA GLY A 376 -34.55 -7.22 -23.25
C GLY A 376 -34.15 -6.46 -24.52
N LEU A 377 -34.47 -5.17 -24.64
CA LEU A 377 -33.88 -4.30 -25.65
C LEU A 377 -32.47 -3.83 -25.20
N ASN A 378 -32.32 -3.52 -23.91
CA ASN A 378 -31.06 -3.19 -23.28
C ASN A 378 -30.66 -4.29 -22.29
N SER A 379 -29.36 -4.60 -22.23
CA SER A 379 -28.75 -5.52 -21.25
C SER A 379 -28.33 -4.82 -19.96
N GLY A 380 -28.23 -3.49 -19.98
CA GLY A 380 -27.87 -2.70 -18.81
C GLY A 380 -26.52 -3.09 -18.20
N LEU A 381 -26.50 -3.31 -16.89
CA LEU A 381 -25.27 -3.61 -16.10
C LEU A 381 -24.99 -5.13 -15.96
N MET A 382 -25.63 -5.99 -16.78
CA MET A 382 -25.46 -7.44 -16.73
C MET A 382 -23.96 -7.83 -16.78
N ILE A 383 -23.21 -7.35 -17.77
CA ILE A 383 -21.82 -7.73 -17.97
C ILE A 383 -20.86 -6.96 -17.02
N ALA A 384 -21.26 -5.80 -16.51
CA ALA A 384 -20.51 -5.14 -15.44
C ALA A 384 -20.51 -6.00 -14.15
N GLU A 385 -21.63 -6.65 -13.81
CA GLU A 385 -21.69 -7.64 -12.72
C GLU A 385 -20.74 -8.81 -12.96
N VAL A 386 -20.74 -9.40 -14.17
CA VAL A 386 -19.82 -10.48 -14.53
C VAL A 386 -18.35 -10.04 -14.39
N THR A 387 -18.03 -8.81 -14.80
CA THR A 387 -16.68 -8.25 -14.63
C THR A 387 -16.31 -8.15 -13.15
N SER A 388 -17.21 -7.69 -12.29
CA SER A 388 -16.94 -7.62 -10.85
C SER A 388 -16.68 -9.00 -10.24
N ALA A 389 -17.40 -10.02 -10.69
CA ALA A 389 -17.19 -11.40 -10.27
C ALA A 389 -15.84 -11.97 -10.74
N ALA A 390 -15.39 -11.64 -11.95
CA ALA A 390 -14.07 -12.03 -12.46
C ALA A 390 -12.94 -11.41 -11.61
N LEU A 391 -13.00 -10.10 -11.34
CA LEU A 391 -12.02 -9.39 -10.50
C LEU A 391 -11.99 -9.94 -9.07
N MET A 392 -13.16 -10.24 -8.48
CA MET A 392 -13.26 -10.88 -7.16
C MET A 392 -12.61 -12.26 -7.16
N SER A 393 -12.81 -13.07 -8.20
CA SER A 393 -12.23 -14.41 -8.33
C SER A 393 -10.69 -14.35 -8.38
N GLU A 394 -10.12 -13.39 -9.12
CA GLU A 394 -8.66 -13.17 -9.13
C GLU A 394 -8.14 -12.78 -7.74
N ASN A 395 -8.79 -11.84 -7.06
CA ASN A 395 -8.42 -11.45 -5.70
C ASN A 395 -8.48 -12.62 -4.72
N LYS A 396 -9.50 -13.46 -4.83
CA LYS A 396 -9.63 -14.67 -4.01
C LYS A 396 -8.45 -15.63 -4.22
N GLN A 397 -8.02 -15.84 -5.45
CA GLN A 397 -6.84 -16.67 -5.74
C GLN A 397 -5.56 -16.02 -5.19
N MET A 398 -5.39 -14.71 -5.39
CA MET A 398 -4.22 -13.96 -4.90
C MET A 398 -4.19 -13.78 -3.38
N SER A 399 -5.30 -13.99 -2.65
CA SER A 399 -5.33 -13.90 -1.19
C SER A 399 -4.69 -15.09 -0.47
N HIS A 400 -4.29 -16.15 -1.21
CA HIS A 400 -3.55 -17.26 -0.61
C HIS A 400 -2.27 -16.74 0.06
N PRO A 401 -2.02 -17.06 1.34
CA PRO A 401 -0.89 -16.51 2.09
C PRO A 401 0.46 -16.80 1.41
N ALA A 402 1.26 -15.75 1.21
CA ALA A 402 2.63 -15.89 0.70
C ALA A 402 3.61 -16.20 1.83
N SER A 403 3.34 -15.76 3.05
CA SER A 403 4.19 -15.91 4.23
C SER A 403 4.32 -17.36 4.72
N VAL A 404 3.47 -18.26 4.26
CA VAL A 404 3.55 -19.69 4.61
C VAL A 404 4.53 -20.47 3.73
N ASP A 405 5.11 -19.83 2.71
CA ASP A 405 6.13 -20.41 1.84
C ASP A 405 7.53 -20.02 2.33
N SER A 406 8.45 -20.95 2.27
CA SER A 406 9.86 -20.72 2.61
C SER A 406 10.76 -21.67 1.83
N THR A 407 11.68 -21.09 1.06
CA THR A 407 12.65 -21.81 0.23
C THR A 407 14.07 -21.38 0.60
N PRO A 408 14.94 -22.27 1.07
CA PRO A 408 16.33 -21.92 1.40
C PRO A 408 17.07 -21.30 0.24
N THR A 409 17.81 -20.21 0.51
CA THR A 409 18.65 -19.50 -0.46
C THR A 409 20.09 -19.37 0.04
N SER A 410 21.00 -18.78 -0.76
CA SER A 410 22.38 -18.49 -0.40
C SER A 410 23.15 -19.70 0.15
N ALA A 411 23.00 -20.87 -0.53
CA ALA A 411 23.59 -22.15 -0.14
C ALA A 411 23.23 -22.55 1.31
N ASN A 412 21.94 -22.43 1.66
CA ASN A 412 21.36 -22.70 2.97
C ASN A 412 21.87 -21.79 4.12
N GLN A 413 22.46 -20.64 3.82
CA GLN A 413 22.73 -19.64 4.84
C GLN A 413 21.46 -18.92 5.25
N GLU A 414 20.56 -18.71 4.30
CA GLU A 414 19.20 -18.17 4.45
C GLU A 414 18.24 -19.35 4.36
N ASP A 415 18.20 -20.18 5.40
CA ASP A 415 17.46 -21.46 5.42
C ASP A 415 15.97 -21.28 5.76
N HIS A 416 15.57 -20.10 6.22
CA HIS A 416 14.18 -19.67 6.41
C HIS A 416 14.00 -18.25 5.85
N VAL A 417 12.99 -18.05 4.99
CA VAL A 417 12.71 -16.80 4.30
C VAL A 417 11.23 -16.43 4.43
N SER A 418 10.91 -15.13 4.38
CA SER A 418 9.56 -14.63 4.67
C SER A 418 8.64 -14.51 3.46
N MET A 419 9.18 -14.44 2.23
CA MET A 419 8.46 -14.08 1.00
C MET A 419 7.73 -12.72 1.06
N ALA A 420 8.12 -11.81 1.97
CA ALA A 420 7.48 -10.53 2.21
C ALA A 420 7.35 -9.67 0.95
N CYS A 421 8.39 -9.60 0.12
CA CYS A 421 8.39 -8.80 -1.09
C CYS A 421 7.34 -9.29 -2.10
N HIS A 422 7.22 -10.60 -2.31
CA HIS A 422 6.16 -11.18 -3.13
C HIS A 422 4.78 -10.92 -2.53
N GLY A 423 4.62 -11.20 -1.23
CA GLY A 423 3.37 -10.96 -0.50
C GLY A 423 2.88 -9.52 -0.61
N ALA A 424 3.79 -8.55 -0.45
CA ALA A 424 3.47 -7.14 -0.53
C ALA A 424 3.23 -6.65 -1.97
N ARG A 425 4.04 -7.12 -2.94
CA ARG A 425 3.90 -6.70 -4.35
C ARG A 425 2.56 -7.10 -4.97
N ARG A 426 2.03 -8.29 -4.67
CA ARG A 426 0.73 -8.73 -5.19
C ARG A 426 -0.43 -7.81 -4.80
N LEU A 427 -0.30 -7.05 -3.69
CA LEU A 427 -1.32 -6.12 -3.22
C LEU A 427 -1.60 -5.00 -4.23
N LEU A 428 -0.64 -4.66 -5.10
CA LEU A 428 -0.85 -3.66 -6.14
C LEU A 428 -1.92 -4.12 -7.14
N ALA A 429 -1.81 -5.35 -7.65
CA ALA A 429 -2.81 -5.93 -8.54
C ALA A 429 -4.15 -6.17 -7.82
N MET A 430 -4.10 -6.67 -6.58
CA MET A 430 -5.31 -6.91 -5.79
C MET A 430 -6.10 -5.63 -5.49
N THR A 431 -5.42 -4.55 -5.18
CA THR A 431 -6.09 -3.25 -4.94
C THR A 431 -6.59 -2.61 -6.23
N GLU A 432 -5.95 -2.84 -7.37
CA GLU A 432 -6.47 -2.44 -8.69
C GLU A 432 -7.79 -3.14 -8.99
N ASN A 433 -7.85 -4.45 -8.80
CA ASN A 433 -9.10 -5.21 -8.92
C ASN A 433 -10.18 -4.70 -7.96
N LEU A 434 -9.80 -4.36 -6.72
CA LEU A 434 -10.73 -3.83 -5.73
C LEU A 434 -11.31 -2.47 -6.15
N PHE A 435 -10.49 -1.58 -6.70
CA PHE A 435 -10.97 -0.31 -7.27
C PHE A 435 -11.98 -0.53 -8.40
N GLY A 436 -11.73 -1.53 -9.25
CA GLY A 436 -12.66 -1.94 -10.30
C GLY A 436 -14.00 -2.42 -9.74
N ILE A 437 -13.98 -3.31 -8.73
CA ILE A 437 -15.18 -3.85 -8.10
C ILE A 437 -16.02 -2.72 -7.46
N ILE A 438 -15.39 -1.87 -6.66
CA ILE A 438 -16.08 -0.74 -6.00
C ILE A 438 -16.56 0.30 -7.02
N GLY A 439 -15.79 0.55 -8.08
CA GLY A 439 -16.22 1.41 -9.20
C GLY A 439 -17.48 0.89 -9.89
N ILE A 440 -17.57 -0.42 -10.12
CA ILE A 440 -18.78 -1.06 -10.66
C ILE A 440 -19.94 -0.93 -9.67
N GLU A 441 -19.71 -1.14 -8.37
CA GLU A 441 -20.73 -0.93 -7.36
C GLU A 441 -21.22 0.53 -7.34
N ALA A 442 -20.30 1.51 -7.47
CA ALA A 442 -20.66 2.92 -7.53
C ALA A 442 -21.60 3.24 -8.69
N LEU A 443 -21.33 2.72 -9.89
CA LEU A 443 -22.21 2.89 -11.06
C LEU A 443 -23.56 2.19 -10.87
N THR A 444 -23.52 0.96 -10.35
CA THR A 444 -24.73 0.14 -10.14
C THR A 444 -25.64 0.75 -9.07
N ALA A 445 -25.08 1.16 -7.93
CA ALA A 445 -25.82 1.75 -6.85
C ALA A 445 -26.37 3.14 -7.22
N ALA A 446 -25.59 3.98 -7.92
CA ALA A 446 -26.07 5.28 -8.41
C ALA A 446 -27.27 5.11 -9.36
N GLN A 447 -27.16 4.17 -10.31
CA GLN A 447 -28.26 3.85 -11.23
C GLN A 447 -29.50 3.33 -10.47
N GLY A 448 -29.30 2.48 -9.47
CA GLY A 448 -30.39 1.97 -8.63
C GLY A 448 -31.10 3.07 -7.83
N VAL A 449 -30.35 4.00 -7.22
CA VAL A 449 -30.91 5.15 -6.50
C VAL A 449 -31.70 6.04 -7.44
N GLU A 450 -31.19 6.38 -8.63
CA GLU A 450 -31.87 7.20 -9.62
C GLU A 450 -33.18 6.58 -10.11
N LEU A 451 -33.26 5.26 -10.20
CA LEU A 451 -34.49 4.54 -10.57
C LEU A 451 -35.53 4.53 -9.45
N ARG A 452 -35.24 5.02 -8.25
CA ARG A 452 -36.22 5.24 -7.16
C ARG A 452 -36.95 6.55 -7.28
N ALA A 453 -36.66 7.40 -8.28
CA ALA A 453 -37.39 8.65 -8.48
C ALA A 453 -38.92 8.42 -8.46
N PRO A 454 -39.71 9.30 -7.81
CA PRO A 454 -39.36 10.64 -7.33
C PRO A 454 -38.72 10.70 -5.93
N LEU A 455 -38.48 9.59 -5.26
CA LEU A 455 -37.80 9.55 -3.97
C LEU A 455 -36.32 9.96 -4.16
N SER A 456 -35.77 10.67 -3.17
CA SER A 456 -34.39 11.13 -3.18
C SER A 456 -33.57 10.43 -2.09
N THR A 457 -32.28 10.20 -2.36
CA THR A 457 -31.31 9.73 -1.38
C THR A 457 -30.91 10.84 -0.40
N SER A 458 -30.01 10.54 0.53
CA SER A 458 -29.46 11.51 1.47
C SER A 458 -28.64 12.61 0.79
N PRO A 459 -28.45 13.79 1.43
CA PRO A 459 -27.60 14.86 0.90
C PRO A 459 -26.14 14.41 0.65
N GLU A 460 -25.59 13.57 1.51
CA GLU A 460 -24.20 13.07 1.37
C GLU A 460 -24.09 12.11 0.17
N LEU A 461 -25.01 11.17 0.04
CA LEU A 461 -25.02 10.25 -1.10
C LEU A 461 -25.35 10.95 -2.42
N ALA A 462 -26.16 12.03 -2.39
CA ALA A 462 -26.41 12.85 -3.58
C ALA A 462 -25.12 13.51 -4.11
N LYS A 463 -24.22 13.97 -3.21
CA LYS A 463 -22.90 14.49 -3.60
C LYS A 463 -22.03 13.40 -4.24
N ALA A 464 -22.03 12.19 -3.66
CA ALA A 464 -21.30 11.06 -4.22
C ALA A 464 -21.82 10.66 -5.61
N ILE A 465 -23.14 10.61 -5.79
CA ILE A 465 -23.74 10.36 -7.10
C ILE A 465 -23.36 11.46 -8.10
N ALA A 466 -23.40 12.73 -7.70
CA ALA A 466 -22.97 13.84 -8.58
C ALA A 466 -21.51 13.70 -9.00
N ALA A 467 -20.60 13.28 -8.09
CA ALA A 467 -19.20 12.99 -8.43
C ALA A 467 -19.09 11.85 -9.46
N ILE A 468 -19.83 10.76 -9.27
CA ILE A 468 -19.87 9.64 -10.22
C ILE A 468 -20.40 10.11 -11.58
N ARG A 469 -21.50 10.85 -11.61
CA ARG A 469 -22.16 11.33 -12.83
C ARG A 469 -21.36 12.39 -13.57
N SER A 470 -20.44 13.08 -12.90
CA SER A 470 -19.49 13.97 -13.57
C SER A 470 -18.51 13.23 -14.49
N LYS A 471 -18.33 11.91 -14.31
CA LYS A 471 -17.41 11.06 -15.07
C LYS A 471 -18.13 10.01 -15.93
N ALA A 472 -19.25 9.48 -15.44
CA ALA A 472 -20.02 8.44 -16.11
C ALA A 472 -21.53 8.80 -16.03
N PRO A 473 -22.17 9.22 -17.12
CA PRO A 473 -23.59 9.57 -17.12
C PRO A 473 -24.49 8.36 -16.81
N SER A 474 -25.74 8.61 -16.39
CA SER A 474 -26.72 7.53 -16.17
C SER A 474 -26.94 6.70 -17.43
N LEU A 475 -27.33 5.44 -17.24
CA LEU A 475 -27.49 4.48 -18.34
C LEU A 475 -28.96 4.49 -18.83
N ASP A 476 -29.24 5.25 -19.86
CA ASP A 476 -30.56 5.30 -20.51
C ASP A 476 -30.73 4.23 -21.59
N ALA A 477 -29.67 3.90 -22.30
CA ALA A 477 -29.55 2.86 -23.29
C ALA A 477 -28.17 2.25 -23.24
N ASP A 478 -28.02 1.01 -23.74
CA ASP A 478 -26.71 0.34 -23.82
C ASP A 478 -25.72 1.17 -24.63
N ARG A 479 -24.47 1.26 -24.12
CA ARG A 479 -23.36 1.96 -24.74
C ARG A 479 -22.04 1.24 -24.44
N TYR A 480 -20.93 1.71 -25.01
CA TYR A 480 -19.61 1.19 -24.70
C TYR A 480 -19.21 1.54 -23.26
N MET A 481 -19.29 0.54 -22.35
CA MET A 481 -19.19 0.75 -20.90
C MET A 481 -17.76 0.76 -20.36
N ALA A 482 -16.76 0.30 -21.11
CA ALA A 482 -15.39 0.17 -20.61
C ALA A 482 -14.83 1.52 -20.07
N ASN A 483 -15.15 2.62 -20.75
CA ASN A 483 -14.72 3.96 -20.30
C ASN A 483 -15.40 4.37 -18.99
N ASP A 484 -16.67 4.03 -18.80
CA ASP A 484 -17.40 4.33 -17.56
C ASP A 484 -16.86 3.53 -16.38
N LEU A 485 -16.56 2.23 -16.61
CA LEU A 485 -15.97 1.37 -15.59
C LEU A 485 -14.57 1.88 -15.18
N ALA A 486 -13.73 2.24 -16.16
CA ALA A 486 -12.40 2.79 -15.90
C ALA A 486 -12.49 4.12 -15.12
N ALA A 487 -13.39 5.03 -15.52
CA ALA A 487 -13.57 6.31 -14.84
C ALA A 487 -14.11 6.14 -13.41
N ALA A 488 -14.97 5.18 -13.17
CA ALA A 488 -15.48 4.88 -11.83
C ALA A 488 -14.37 4.25 -10.94
N ALA A 489 -13.57 3.34 -11.48
CA ALA A 489 -12.40 2.79 -10.77
C ALA A 489 -11.38 3.89 -10.43
N GLU A 490 -11.14 4.83 -11.34
CA GLU A 490 -10.26 5.98 -11.12
C GLU A 490 -10.76 6.91 -10.00
N LEU A 491 -12.09 7.16 -9.91
CA LEU A 491 -12.66 7.93 -8.80
C LEU A 491 -12.35 7.31 -7.44
N VAL A 492 -12.33 5.98 -7.34
CA VAL A 492 -11.95 5.25 -6.13
C VAL A 492 -10.43 5.35 -5.91
N ALA A 493 -9.63 5.04 -6.93
CA ALA A 493 -8.18 5.02 -6.86
C ALA A 493 -7.56 6.36 -6.48
N THR A 494 -8.10 7.46 -7.01
CA THR A 494 -7.65 8.82 -6.70
C THR A 494 -8.18 9.36 -5.36
N GLY A 495 -9.19 8.70 -4.76
CA GLY A 495 -9.89 9.19 -3.56
C GLY A 495 -10.92 10.29 -3.85
N ALA A 496 -11.22 10.57 -5.11
CA ALA A 496 -12.17 11.60 -5.49
C ALA A 496 -13.61 11.24 -5.01
N LEU A 497 -13.95 9.94 -4.97
CA LEU A 497 -15.23 9.51 -4.40
C LEU A 497 -15.28 9.78 -2.88
N ASN A 498 -14.19 9.49 -2.15
CA ASN A 498 -14.12 9.74 -0.71
C ASN A 498 -14.21 11.25 -0.39
N ALA A 499 -13.57 12.08 -1.21
CA ALA A 499 -13.58 13.52 -1.07
C ALA A 499 -14.96 14.16 -1.41
N SER A 500 -15.89 13.43 -2.01
CA SER A 500 -17.22 13.93 -2.37
C SER A 500 -18.15 14.05 -1.16
N VAL A 501 -17.91 13.33 -0.07
CA VAL A 501 -18.70 13.37 1.16
C VAL A 501 -18.02 14.25 2.21
N SER A 502 -18.79 14.70 3.20
CA SER A 502 -18.31 15.61 4.24
C SER A 502 -17.15 14.99 5.05
N SER A 503 -16.16 15.80 5.39
CA SER A 503 -15.00 15.38 6.20
C SER A 503 -15.45 14.84 7.58
N GLY A 504 -14.77 13.81 8.06
CA GLY A 504 -15.05 13.18 9.36
C GLY A 504 -16.14 12.12 9.36
N ILE A 505 -16.83 11.87 8.23
CA ILE A 505 -17.79 10.76 8.11
C ILE A 505 -17.06 9.41 7.97
N LEU A 506 -16.02 9.37 7.14
CA LEU A 506 -15.32 8.12 6.85
C LEU A 506 -14.27 7.81 7.92
N PRO A 507 -14.18 6.55 8.37
CA PRO A 507 -13.21 6.14 9.38
C PRO A 507 -11.77 6.24 8.88
N VAL A 508 -10.84 6.50 9.82
CA VAL A 508 -9.40 6.60 9.56
C VAL A 508 -8.64 5.39 10.08
N LEU A 509 -7.38 5.22 9.64
CA LEU A 509 -6.49 4.15 10.13
C LEU A 509 -6.06 4.37 11.58
N GLU A 510 -5.78 5.63 11.93
CA GLU A 510 -5.48 6.04 13.29
C GLU A 510 -6.80 6.23 14.05
N GLY A 511 -7.09 5.41 15.05
CA GLY A 511 -8.36 5.47 15.78
C GLY A 511 -8.33 4.80 17.15
#